data_f1aefaa9979e1285561d40e2a92970b6
#
_entry.id   f1aefaa9979e1285561d40e2a92970b6
#
_cell.length_a   1.000
_cell.length_b   1.000
_cell.length_c   1.000
_cell.angle_alpha   90.00
_cell.angle_beta   90.00
_cell.angle_gamma   90.00
#
_symmetry.space_group_name_H-M   'P 1'
#
loop_
_entity.id
_entity.type
_entity.pdbx_description
1 polymer ?
#
loop_
_entity_poly.entity_id
_entity_poly.type
_entity_poly.pdbx_seq_one_letter_code
_entity_poly.pdbx_strand_id
1 'polypeptide(L)'
;METSLWATTAFTVLMGLLSTLVALPLAMGLAWLLARRRFRAKPIVETVVMLPLVLPPVATGYLLLQMLGVSAPVGRLLDAVGLEVVFTWKAVVLAMIVMSLPLLVLTLRTGFEQIDHRYEQVAATLGASPWRVWLTVTLPLARRSVVVAALLGFARALGEFGATIVVAGSIPGQTQTLSVALFTFMESGRDAEARDVLWVSLALAALAVLTAQLLRRREARP
;
A
#
# COMPACT_ATOMS: atom_id res chain seq x y z
N MET A 1 20.36 22.16 -2.63
CA MET A 1 20.64 21.09 -3.60
C MET A 1 19.33 20.71 -4.26
N GLU A 2 19.13 21.05 -5.51
CA GLU A 2 17.97 20.57 -6.28
C GLU A 2 18.15 19.08 -6.52
N THR A 3 17.27 18.28 -5.94
CA THR A 3 17.22 16.86 -6.29
C THR A 3 16.74 16.75 -7.72
N SER A 4 17.48 16.00 -8.55
CA SER A 4 17.10 15.80 -9.94
C SER A 4 15.74 15.10 -10.01
N LEU A 5 14.93 15.41 -11.02
CA LEU A 5 13.64 14.77 -11.27
C LEU A 5 13.76 13.23 -11.27
N TRP A 6 14.86 12.71 -11.79
CA TRP A 6 15.17 11.27 -11.77
C TRP A 6 15.36 10.70 -10.37
N ALA A 7 16.03 11.43 -9.47
CA ALA A 7 16.22 10.98 -8.10
C ALA A 7 14.89 10.92 -7.35
N THR A 8 14.03 11.95 -7.51
CA THR A 8 12.67 11.97 -6.92
C THR A 8 11.79 10.86 -7.50
N THR A 9 11.91 10.60 -8.82
CA THR A 9 11.19 9.50 -9.48
C THR A 9 11.63 8.15 -8.94
N ALA A 10 12.93 7.89 -8.89
CA ALA A 10 13.49 6.65 -8.37
C ALA A 10 13.12 6.44 -6.91
N PHE A 11 13.20 7.49 -6.09
CA PHE A 11 12.76 7.45 -4.69
C PHE A 11 11.28 7.07 -4.57
N THR A 12 10.39 7.71 -5.35
CA THR A 12 8.95 7.43 -5.30
C THR A 12 8.64 5.99 -5.69
N VAL A 13 9.25 5.50 -6.78
CA VAL A 13 9.09 4.10 -7.23
C VAL A 13 9.60 3.13 -6.18
N LEU A 14 10.78 3.39 -5.60
CA LEU A 14 11.36 2.53 -4.56
C LEU A 14 10.48 2.47 -3.31
N MET A 15 9.99 3.62 -2.82
CA MET A 15 9.09 3.68 -1.67
C MET A 15 7.76 2.99 -1.96
N GLY A 16 7.21 3.16 -3.16
CA GLY A 16 6.00 2.48 -3.62
C GLY A 16 6.16 0.96 -3.69
N LEU A 17 7.29 0.47 -4.21
CA LEU A 17 7.61 -0.95 -4.24
C LEU A 17 7.79 -1.53 -2.84
N LEU A 18 8.56 -0.85 -1.99
CA LEU A 18 8.79 -1.26 -0.61
C LEU A 18 7.49 -1.30 0.20
N SER A 19 6.66 -0.28 0.09
CA SER A 19 5.36 -0.23 0.75
C SER A 19 4.45 -1.36 0.30
N THR A 20 4.41 -1.64 -1.00
CA THR A 20 3.60 -2.74 -1.55
C THR A 20 4.12 -4.10 -1.09
N LEU A 21 5.44 -4.31 -1.10
CA LEU A 21 6.06 -5.55 -0.65
C LEU A 21 5.75 -5.85 0.82
N VAL A 22 5.76 -4.82 1.67
CA VAL A 22 5.45 -4.95 3.11
C VAL A 22 3.94 -5.07 3.34
N ALA A 23 3.12 -4.29 2.62
CA ALA A 23 1.66 -4.31 2.77
C ALA A 23 1.02 -5.61 2.26
N LEU A 24 1.57 -6.22 1.21
CA LEU A 24 0.98 -7.38 0.54
C LEU A 24 0.81 -8.59 1.47
N PRO A 25 1.82 -9.07 2.22
CA PRO A 25 1.64 -10.18 3.14
C PRO A 25 0.66 -9.86 4.28
N LEU A 26 0.65 -8.63 4.80
CA LEU A 26 -0.33 -8.18 5.80
C LEU A 26 -1.75 -8.20 5.23
N ALA A 27 -1.92 -7.67 4.03
CA ALA A 27 -3.20 -7.67 3.33
C ALA A 27 -3.67 -9.08 2.99
N MET A 28 -2.78 -10.00 2.59
CA MET A 28 -3.11 -11.41 2.36
C MET A 28 -3.62 -12.09 3.62
N GLY A 29 -2.96 -11.90 4.75
CA GLY A 29 -3.39 -12.44 6.04
C GLY A 29 -4.77 -11.93 6.46
N LEU A 30 -4.98 -10.59 6.39
CA LEU A 30 -6.26 -9.95 6.71
C LEU A 30 -7.37 -10.40 5.75
N ALA A 31 -7.11 -10.38 4.44
CA ALA A 31 -8.07 -10.78 3.43
C ALA A 31 -8.49 -12.24 3.57
N TRP A 32 -7.55 -13.15 3.82
CA TRP A 32 -7.83 -14.55 4.07
C TRP A 32 -8.67 -14.75 5.35
N LEU A 33 -8.30 -14.07 6.43
CA LEU A 33 -9.06 -14.08 7.69
C LEU A 33 -10.50 -13.63 7.47
N LEU A 34 -10.69 -12.52 6.76
CA LEU A 34 -12.00 -11.94 6.47
C LEU A 34 -12.81 -12.79 5.47
N ALA A 35 -12.16 -13.48 4.51
CA ALA A 35 -12.82 -14.34 3.56
C ALA A 35 -13.27 -15.69 4.17
N ARG A 36 -12.42 -16.30 5.03
CA ARG A 36 -12.57 -17.70 5.47
C ARG A 36 -13.09 -17.88 6.88
N ARG A 37 -12.95 -16.87 7.75
CA ARG A 37 -13.31 -17.02 9.16
C ARG A 37 -14.55 -16.20 9.52
N ARG A 38 -15.37 -16.80 10.40
CA ARG A 38 -16.51 -16.13 11.06
C ARG A 38 -16.14 -15.90 12.52
N PHE A 39 -16.07 -14.65 12.94
CA PHE A 39 -15.77 -14.26 14.32
C PHE A 39 -16.51 -12.97 14.69
N ARG A 40 -16.78 -12.78 16.00
CA ARG A 40 -17.62 -11.67 16.48
C ARG A 40 -17.06 -10.28 16.16
N ALA A 41 -15.75 -10.12 16.19
CA ALA A 41 -15.08 -8.84 15.90
C ALA A 41 -14.88 -8.56 14.40
N LYS A 42 -15.37 -9.43 13.48
CA LYS A 42 -15.19 -9.27 12.04
C LYS A 42 -15.64 -7.88 11.52
N PRO A 43 -16.84 -7.35 11.89
CA PRO A 43 -17.26 -6.02 11.44
C PRO A 43 -16.31 -4.90 11.91
N ILE A 44 -15.76 -5.02 13.12
CA ILE A 44 -14.82 -4.04 13.67
C ILE A 44 -13.51 -4.06 12.86
N VAL A 45 -12.97 -5.25 12.58
CA VAL A 45 -11.74 -5.39 11.76
C VAL A 45 -11.97 -4.84 10.35
N GLU A 46 -13.10 -5.18 9.73
CA GLU A 46 -13.47 -4.63 8.41
C GLU A 46 -13.54 -3.11 8.43
N THR A 47 -14.19 -2.53 9.44
CA THR A 47 -14.29 -1.08 9.59
C THR A 47 -12.91 -0.44 9.74
N VAL A 48 -12.07 -0.95 10.64
CA VAL A 48 -10.72 -0.42 10.88
C VAL A 48 -9.87 -0.48 9.61
N VAL A 49 -9.91 -1.59 8.88
CA VAL A 49 -9.16 -1.76 7.63
C VAL A 49 -9.64 -0.79 6.55
N MET A 50 -10.95 -0.49 6.51
CA MET A 50 -11.54 0.39 5.49
C MET A 50 -11.48 1.88 5.86
N LEU A 51 -11.20 2.23 7.11
CA LEU A 51 -11.14 3.62 7.58
C LEU A 51 -10.26 4.53 6.71
N PRO A 52 -9.02 4.15 6.33
CA PRO A 52 -8.16 5.01 5.51
C PRO A 52 -8.71 5.31 4.12
N LEU A 53 -9.66 4.50 3.61
CA LEU A 53 -10.30 4.73 2.33
C LEU A 53 -11.36 5.84 2.40
N VAL A 54 -12.02 5.98 3.56
CA VAL A 54 -13.12 6.93 3.78
C VAL A 54 -12.62 8.25 4.36
N LEU A 55 -11.61 8.18 5.22
CA LEU A 55 -11.02 9.37 5.83
C LEU A 55 -10.26 10.20 4.79
N PRO A 56 -10.29 11.53 4.89
CA PRO A 56 -9.39 12.37 4.12
C PRO A 56 -7.92 11.95 4.34
N PRO A 57 -7.11 11.84 3.29
CA PRO A 57 -5.70 11.39 3.43
C PRO A 57 -4.88 12.22 4.43
N VAL A 58 -5.12 13.54 4.46
CA VAL A 58 -4.49 14.46 5.43
C VAL A 58 -4.85 14.11 6.88
N ALA A 59 -6.11 13.73 7.14
CA ALA A 59 -6.54 13.30 8.46
C ALA A 59 -5.87 11.98 8.89
N THR A 60 -5.73 11.03 7.96
CA THR A 60 -4.98 9.79 8.21
C THR A 60 -3.51 10.09 8.53
N GLY A 61 -2.87 11.00 7.77
CA GLY A 61 -1.50 11.45 8.05
C GLY A 61 -1.37 12.11 9.41
N TYR A 62 -2.34 12.93 9.82
CA TYR A 62 -2.35 13.56 11.13
C TYR A 62 -2.50 12.55 12.26
N LEU A 63 -3.35 11.52 12.10
CA LEU A 63 -3.46 10.42 13.06
C LEU A 63 -2.14 9.66 13.19
N LEU A 64 -1.47 9.37 12.08
CA LEU A 64 -0.14 8.74 12.10
C LEU A 64 0.88 9.62 12.82
N LEU A 65 0.90 10.93 12.55
CA LEU A 65 1.78 11.87 13.23
C LEU A 65 1.53 11.92 14.75
N GLN A 66 0.26 11.92 15.17
CA GLN A 66 -0.12 11.88 16.58
C GLN A 66 0.27 10.58 17.27
N MET A 67 0.22 9.44 16.57
CA MET A 67 0.58 8.14 17.14
C MET A 67 2.08 7.91 17.20
N LEU A 68 2.84 8.42 16.23
CA LEU A 68 4.28 8.15 16.05
C LEU A 68 5.17 9.29 16.52
N GLY A 69 4.59 10.47 16.79
CA GLY A 69 5.33 11.62 17.30
C GLY A 69 5.94 11.32 18.68
N VAL A 70 7.04 11.98 19.01
CA VAL A 70 7.83 11.78 20.26
C VAL A 70 7.01 12.02 21.55
N SER A 71 5.90 12.73 21.47
CA SER A 71 4.98 12.92 22.60
C SER A 71 4.06 11.70 22.85
N ALA A 72 3.87 10.83 21.86
CA ALA A 72 3.03 9.65 21.96
C ALA A 72 3.77 8.45 22.62
N PRO A 73 3.03 7.54 23.29
CA PRO A 73 3.65 6.35 23.87
C PRO A 73 4.41 5.49 22.87
N VAL A 74 3.84 5.30 21.67
CA VAL A 74 4.45 4.51 20.59
C VAL A 74 5.69 5.24 20.05
N GLY A 75 5.60 6.56 19.81
CA GLY A 75 6.75 7.36 19.36
C GLY A 75 7.91 7.32 20.33
N ARG A 76 7.64 7.45 21.64
CA ARG A 76 8.67 7.34 22.69
C ARG A 76 9.34 5.97 22.74
N LEU A 77 8.59 4.88 22.53
CA LEU A 77 9.15 3.53 22.46
C LEU A 77 10.06 3.36 21.26
N LEU A 78 9.67 3.91 20.10
CA LEU A 78 10.48 3.88 18.89
C LEU A 78 11.75 4.71 19.05
N ASP A 79 11.64 5.89 19.62
CA ASP A 79 12.79 6.77 19.91
C ASP A 79 13.78 6.13 20.88
N ALA A 80 13.29 5.45 21.92
CA ALA A 80 14.13 4.75 22.90
C ALA A 80 14.98 3.62 22.29
N VAL A 81 14.57 3.06 21.14
CA VAL A 81 15.34 2.07 20.38
C VAL A 81 16.07 2.68 19.17
N GLY A 82 16.13 4.01 19.09
CA GLY A 82 16.79 4.73 18.00
C GLY A 82 16.07 4.64 16.65
N LEU A 83 14.78 4.34 16.64
CA LEU A 83 13.98 4.17 15.44
C LEU A 83 13.11 5.42 15.18
N GLU A 84 13.72 6.50 14.73
CA GLU A 84 12.98 7.66 14.26
C GLU A 84 12.17 7.31 13.00
N VAL A 85 10.85 7.60 13.04
CA VAL A 85 9.94 7.33 11.92
C VAL A 85 9.46 8.62 11.29
N VAL A 86 8.96 9.56 12.08
CA VAL A 86 8.38 10.83 11.60
C VAL A 86 9.45 11.66 10.87
N PHE A 87 9.06 12.31 9.76
CA PHE A 87 9.94 13.07 8.87
C PHE A 87 11.10 12.27 8.26
N THR A 88 10.95 10.95 8.13
CA THR A 88 11.90 10.07 7.44
C THR A 88 11.23 9.29 6.30
N TRP A 89 12.03 8.64 5.46
CA TRP A 89 11.52 7.73 4.41
C TRP A 89 10.62 6.60 4.97
N LYS A 90 10.81 6.22 6.23
CA LYS A 90 9.97 5.21 6.90
C LYS A 90 8.52 5.71 7.05
N ALA A 91 8.33 7.01 7.35
CA ALA A 91 7.00 7.61 7.38
C ALA A 91 6.34 7.63 5.99
N VAL A 92 7.10 7.85 4.92
CA VAL A 92 6.61 7.75 3.54
C VAL A 92 6.07 6.35 3.27
N VAL A 93 6.88 5.32 3.56
CA VAL A 93 6.49 3.91 3.38
C VAL A 93 5.24 3.58 4.21
N LEU A 94 5.20 4.00 5.47
CA LEU A 94 4.07 3.73 6.36
C LEU A 94 2.78 4.41 5.88
N ALA A 95 2.84 5.66 5.44
CA ALA A 95 1.70 6.36 4.86
C ALA A 95 1.17 5.63 3.62
N MET A 96 2.08 5.22 2.70
CA MET A 96 1.74 4.46 1.52
C MET A 96 1.11 3.10 1.87
N ILE A 97 1.63 2.37 2.89
CA ILE A 97 1.05 1.11 3.38
C ILE A 97 -0.38 1.34 3.85
N VAL A 98 -0.57 2.27 4.79
CA VAL A 98 -1.88 2.51 5.41
C VAL A 98 -2.91 2.90 4.37
N MET A 99 -2.56 3.77 3.42
CA MET A 99 -3.47 4.27 2.39
C MET A 99 -3.75 3.26 1.27
N SER A 100 -2.86 2.30 1.02
CA SER A 100 -3.07 1.24 0.02
C SER A 100 -3.71 -0.03 0.60
N LEU A 101 -3.59 -0.26 1.90
CA LEU A 101 -4.05 -1.47 2.59
C LEU A 101 -5.51 -1.82 2.32
N PRO A 102 -6.50 -0.90 2.39
CA PRO A 102 -7.90 -1.20 2.10
C PRO A 102 -8.09 -1.81 0.71
N LEU A 103 -7.46 -1.21 -0.31
CA LEU A 103 -7.59 -1.66 -1.69
C LEU A 103 -6.97 -3.05 -1.89
N LEU A 104 -5.80 -3.30 -1.29
CA LEU A 104 -5.15 -4.60 -1.27
C LEU A 104 -6.06 -5.67 -0.64
N VAL A 105 -6.60 -5.37 0.56
CA VAL A 105 -7.46 -6.31 1.29
C VAL A 105 -8.75 -6.61 0.52
N LEU A 106 -9.42 -5.60 -0.05
CA LEU A 106 -10.63 -5.79 -0.85
C LEU A 106 -10.37 -6.68 -2.07
N THR A 107 -9.30 -6.41 -2.81
CA THR A 107 -8.95 -7.16 -4.02
C THR A 107 -8.61 -8.61 -3.69
N LEU A 108 -7.79 -8.83 -2.66
CA LEU A 108 -7.40 -10.17 -2.22
C LEU A 108 -8.56 -10.95 -1.63
N ARG A 109 -9.41 -10.30 -0.83
CA ARG A 109 -10.60 -10.93 -0.25
C ARG A 109 -11.53 -11.45 -1.33
N THR A 110 -11.86 -10.63 -2.33
CA THR A 110 -12.67 -11.07 -3.48
C THR A 110 -12.03 -12.28 -4.18
N GLY A 111 -10.70 -12.26 -4.35
CA GLY A 111 -9.98 -13.40 -4.93
C GLY A 111 -10.07 -14.67 -4.09
N PHE A 112 -9.94 -14.58 -2.78
CA PHE A 112 -10.07 -15.74 -1.88
C PHE A 112 -11.52 -16.24 -1.81
N GLU A 113 -12.52 -15.36 -1.85
CA GLU A 113 -13.95 -15.73 -1.83
C GLU A 113 -14.37 -16.50 -3.10
N GLN A 114 -13.71 -16.26 -4.23
CA GLN A 114 -13.96 -16.97 -5.50
C GLN A 114 -13.42 -18.41 -5.54
N ILE A 115 -12.51 -18.77 -4.63
CA ILE A 115 -11.97 -20.13 -4.57
C ILE A 115 -12.96 -21.04 -3.86
N ASP A 116 -13.39 -22.14 -4.53
CA ASP A 116 -14.25 -23.13 -3.90
C ASP A 116 -13.57 -23.76 -2.68
N HIS A 117 -14.24 -23.66 -1.54
CA HIS A 117 -13.76 -24.16 -0.26
C HIS A 117 -13.49 -25.67 -0.25
N ARG A 118 -14.09 -26.42 -1.20
CA ARG A 118 -13.90 -27.88 -1.35
C ARG A 118 -12.44 -28.24 -1.59
N TYR A 119 -11.69 -27.44 -2.34
CA TYR A 119 -10.26 -27.72 -2.57
C TYR A 119 -9.46 -27.73 -1.26
N GLU A 120 -9.73 -26.79 -0.37
CA GLU A 120 -9.08 -26.70 0.94
C GLU A 120 -9.50 -27.87 1.84
N GLN A 121 -10.78 -28.26 1.81
CA GLN A 121 -11.32 -29.41 2.57
C GLN A 121 -10.71 -30.72 2.11
N VAL A 122 -10.63 -30.99 0.81
CA VAL A 122 -10.01 -32.20 0.27
C VAL A 122 -8.54 -32.30 0.69
N ALA A 123 -7.78 -31.21 0.59
CA ALA A 123 -6.39 -31.20 1.04
C ALA A 123 -6.28 -31.49 2.55
N ALA A 124 -7.20 -30.96 3.36
CA ALA A 124 -7.23 -31.23 4.79
C ALA A 124 -7.58 -32.68 5.12
N THR A 125 -8.51 -33.34 4.39
CA THR A 125 -8.83 -34.77 4.57
C THR A 125 -7.66 -35.70 4.20
N LEU A 126 -6.76 -35.21 3.32
CA LEU A 126 -5.50 -35.92 2.97
C LEU A 126 -4.37 -35.66 3.99
N GLY A 127 -4.68 -35.04 5.13
CA GLY A 127 -3.73 -34.80 6.23
C GLY A 127 -2.85 -33.55 6.08
N ALA A 128 -3.16 -32.65 5.13
CA ALA A 128 -2.41 -31.40 5.00
C ALA A 128 -2.74 -30.46 6.17
N SER A 129 -1.69 -29.90 6.82
CA SER A 129 -1.86 -28.87 7.85
C SER A 129 -2.43 -27.57 7.24
N PRO A 130 -3.12 -26.69 8.04
CA PRO A 130 -3.70 -25.46 7.53
C PRO A 130 -2.71 -24.55 6.78
N TRP A 131 -1.47 -24.47 7.25
CA TRP A 131 -0.39 -23.72 6.60
C TRP A 131 0.00 -24.35 5.24
N ARG A 132 0.06 -25.69 5.19
CA ARG A 132 0.34 -26.40 3.96
C ARG A 132 -0.79 -26.22 2.94
N VAL A 133 -2.05 -26.31 3.35
CA VAL A 133 -3.21 -26.01 2.50
C VAL A 133 -3.13 -24.60 1.95
N TRP A 134 -2.81 -23.63 2.82
CA TRP A 134 -2.68 -22.23 2.40
C TRP A 134 -1.61 -22.04 1.33
N LEU A 135 -0.40 -22.60 1.52
CA LEU A 135 0.72 -22.46 0.57
C LEU A 135 0.54 -23.25 -0.72
N THR A 136 -0.07 -24.46 -0.66
CA THR A 136 -0.10 -25.39 -1.81
C THR A 136 -1.42 -25.36 -2.58
N VAL A 137 -2.50 -24.85 -1.98
CA VAL A 137 -3.84 -24.78 -2.59
C VAL A 137 -4.32 -23.35 -2.71
N THR A 138 -4.52 -22.66 -1.56
CA THR A 138 -5.17 -21.34 -1.56
C THR A 138 -4.34 -20.30 -2.29
N LEU A 139 -3.06 -20.17 -1.96
CA LEU A 139 -2.18 -19.16 -2.55
C LEU A 139 -1.94 -19.36 -4.06
N PRO A 140 -1.66 -20.56 -4.56
CA PRO A 140 -1.54 -20.82 -6.00
C PRO A 140 -2.83 -20.54 -6.78
N LEU A 141 -4.00 -20.87 -6.22
CA LEU A 141 -5.29 -20.57 -6.84
C LEU A 141 -5.59 -19.06 -6.81
N ALA A 142 -5.16 -18.34 -5.76
CA ALA A 142 -5.31 -16.89 -5.62
C ALA A 142 -4.25 -16.07 -6.36
N ARG A 143 -3.22 -16.70 -6.97
CA ARG A 143 -2.05 -15.99 -7.54
C ARG A 143 -2.41 -14.78 -8.41
N ARG A 144 -3.48 -14.91 -9.20
CA ARG A 144 -3.99 -13.84 -10.07
C ARG A 144 -4.43 -12.63 -9.25
N SER A 145 -5.23 -12.86 -8.23
CA SER A 145 -5.70 -11.82 -7.33
C SER A 145 -4.55 -11.18 -6.56
N VAL A 146 -3.52 -11.95 -6.21
CA VAL A 146 -2.31 -11.43 -5.55
C VAL A 146 -1.55 -10.47 -6.46
N VAL A 147 -1.34 -10.84 -7.73
CA VAL A 147 -0.66 -9.98 -8.71
C VAL A 147 -1.47 -8.71 -8.98
N VAL A 148 -2.79 -8.84 -9.18
CA VAL A 148 -3.67 -7.69 -9.40
C VAL A 148 -3.68 -6.77 -8.18
N ALA A 149 -3.76 -7.32 -6.97
CA ALA A 149 -3.70 -6.55 -5.73
C ALA A 149 -2.38 -5.81 -5.59
N ALA A 150 -1.25 -6.47 -5.84
CA ALA A 150 0.07 -5.84 -5.78
C ALA A 150 0.20 -4.66 -6.74
N LEU A 151 -0.27 -4.82 -7.98
CA LEU A 151 -0.23 -3.75 -8.99
C LEU A 151 -1.14 -2.57 -8.63
N LEU A 152 -2.36 -2.84 -8.13
CA LEU A 152 -3.28 -1.80 -7.70
C LEU A 152 -2.78 -1.10 -6.43
N GLY A 153 -2.22 -1.85 -5.48
CA GLY A 153 -1.61 -1.29 -4.28
C GLY A 153 -0.42 -0.39 -4.59
N PHE A 154 0.45 -0.82 -5.50
CA PHE A 154 1.57 -0.02 -6.00
C PHE A 154 1.09 1.26 -6.70
N ALA A 155 0.14 1.16 -7.62
CA ALA A 155 -0.42 2.32 -8.31
C ALA A 155 -1.05 3.32 -7.31
N ARG A 156 -1.74 2.82 -6.28
CA ARG A 156 -2.30 3.65 -5.21
C ARG A 156 -1.20 4.33 -4.38
N ALA A 157 -0.12 3.61 -4.08
CA ALA A 157 1.02 4.14 -3.34
C ALA A 157 1.74 5.26 -4.10
N LEU A 158 1.93 5.13 -5.42
CA LEU A 158 2.56 6.17 -6.25
C LEU A 158 1.81 7.51 -6.20
N GLY A 159 0.49 7.49 -6.12
CA GLY A 159 -0.35 8.69 -6.05
C GLY A 159 -0.58 9.20 -4.62
N GLU A 160 0.12 8.65 -3.60
CA GLU A 160 -0.09 9.11 -2.24
C GLU A 160 0.59 10.45 -1.98
N PHE A 161 -0.20 11.39 -1.45
CA PHE A 161 0.21 12.75 -1.15
C PHE A 161 -0.20 13.18 0.26
N GLY A 162 -1.50 13.12 0.57
CA GLY A 162 -2.07 13.80 1.73
C GLY A 162 -1.58 13.25 3.07
N ALA A 163 -1.46 11.93 3.21
CA ALA A 163 -0.90 11.35 4.43
C ALA A 163 0.61 11.57 4.49
N THR A 164 1.29 11.44 3.34
CA THR A 164 2.75 11.58 3.25
C THR A 164 3.22 12.98 3.62
N ILE A 165 2.59 14.04 3.08
CA ILE A 165 3.01 15.43 3.37
C ILE A 165 2.90 15.77 4.86
N VAL A 166 1.93 15.20 5.56
CA VAL A 166 1.72 15.46 6.99
C VAL A 166 2.71 14.71 7.87
N VAL A 167 2.95 13.41 7.61
CA VAL A 167 3.76 12.56 8.51
C VAL A 167 5.25 12.56 8.15
N ALA A 168 5.58 12.81 6.88
CA ALA A 168 6.96 12.77 6.38
C ALA A 168 7.49 14.13 5.92
N GLY A 169 6.59 15.10 5.67
CA GLY A 169 6.97 16.42 5.14
C GLY A 169 7.42 16.37 3.68
N SER A 170 8.10 17.47 3.27
CA SER A 170 8.67 17.63 1.92
C SER A 170 10.16 17.95 2.03
N ILE A 171 10.97 16.93 2.33
CA ILE A 171 12.42 17.07 2.48
C ILE A 171 13.08 16.56 1.20
N PRO A 172 13.66 17.43 0.35
CA PRO A 172 14.32 17.04 -0.89
C PRO A 172 15.41 15.97 -0.64
N GLY A 173 15.37 14.89 -1.44
CA GLY A 173 16.31 13.77 -1.32
C GLY A 173 16.07 12.79 -0.17
N GLN A 174 15.08 13.03 0.71
CA GLN A 174 14.79 12.17 1.86
C GLN A 174 13.36 11.67 1.95
N THR A 175 12.36 12.58 1.77
CA THR A 175 10.94 12.23 1.92
C THR A 175 10.06 12.75 0.79
N GLN A 176 10.62 13.56 -0.09
CA GLN A 176 9.88 14.20 -1.18
C GLN A 176 9.57 13.19 -2.29
N THR A 177 8.30 12.74 -2.36
CA THR A 177 7.78 11.94 -3.47
C THR A 177 7.38 12.83 -4.65
N LEU A 178 7.09 12.24 -5.83
CA LEU A 178 6.60 13.00 -7.00
C LEU A 178 5.33 13.79 -6.68
N SER A 179 4.36 13.19 -5.96
CA SER A 179 3.12 13.87 -5.59
C SER A 179 3.37 15.06 -4.66
N VAL A 180 4.31 14.91 -3.71
CA VAL A 180 4.73 15.97 -2.79
C VAL A 180 5.53 17.06 -3.53
N ALA A 181 6.43 16.68 -4.45
CA ALA A 181 7.20 17.60 -5.28
C ALA A 181 6.29 18.46 -6.18
N LEU A 182 5.32 17.81 -6.84
CA LEU A 182 4.33 18.52 -7.67
C LEU A 182 3.63 19.63 -6.88
N PHE A 183 3.12 19.30 -5.69
CA PHE A 183 2.44 20.25 -4.83
C PHE A 183 3.38 21.40 -4.40
N THR A 184 4.59 21.06 -3.95
CA THR A 184 5.58 22.06 -3.52
C THR A 184 5.97 23.01 -4.66
N PHE A 185 6.13 22.53 -5.88
CA PHE A 185 6.45 23.37 -7.03
C PHE A 185 5.28 24.27 -7.42
N MET A 186 4.04 23.78 -7.38
CA MET A 186 2.84 24.59 -7.62
C MET A 186 2.71 25.71 -6.58
N GLU A 187 2.90 25.43 -5.30
CA GLU A 187 2.84 26.44 -4.25
C GLU A 187 3.96 27.49 -4.36
N SER A 188 5.12 27.10 -4.89
CA SER A 188 6.27 27.99 -5.07
C SER A 188 6.23 28.76 -6.37
N GLY A 189 5.20 28.63 -7.22
CA GLY A 189 5.09 29.25 -8.53
C GLY A 189 6.11 28.72 -9.57
N ARG A 190 6.65 27.53 -9.35
CA ARG A 190 7.61 26.86 -10.24
C ARG A 190 6.88 25.98 -11.25
N ASP A 191 6.12 26.63 -12.14
CA ASP A 191 5.19 25.95 -13.07
C ASP A 191 5.89 25.04 -14.08
N ALA A 192 7.13 25.35 -14.47
CA ALA A 192 7.89 24.51 -15.41
C ALA A 192 8.23 23.16 -14.78
N GLU A 193 8.78 23.17 -13.56
CA GLU A 193 9.13 21.95 -12.81
C GLU A 193 7.89 21.16 -12.40
N ALA A 194 6.82 21.87 -11.99
CA ALA A 194 5.54 21.23 -11.69
C ALA A 194 5.00 20.44 -12.90
N ARG A 195 5.09 21.02 -14.10
CA ARG A 195 4.68 20.38 -15.35
C ARG A 195 5.53 19.15 -15.69
N ASP A 196 6.83 19.21 -15.48
CA ASP A 196 7.72 18.07 -15.73
C ASP A 196 7.39 16.89 -14.78
N VAL A 197 7.21 17.19 -13.50
CA VAL A 197 6.77 16.20 -12.49
C VAL A 197 5.40 15.61 -12.84
N LEU A 198 4.46 16.43 -13.31
CA LEU A 198 3.12 16.00 -13.73
C LEU A 198 3.20 14.97 -14.85
N TRP A 199 3.99 15.25 -15.91
CA TRP A 199 4.13 14.32 -17.03
C TRP A 199 4.76 13.00 -16.62
N VAL A 200 5.79 13.03 -15.79
CA VAL A 200 6.41 11.80 -15.24
C VAL A 200 5.42 11.01 -14.39
N SER A 201 4.68 11.68 -13.51
CA SER A 201 3.66 11.05 -12.68
C SER A 201 2.56 10.41 -13.51
N LEU A 202 2.08 11.10 -14.55
CA LEU A 202 1.08 10.58 -15.49
C LEU A 202 1.58 9.36 -16.24
N ALA A 203 2.82 9.40 -16.74
CA ALA A 203 3.43 8.27 -17.44
C ALA A 203 3.57 7.03 -16.53
N LEU A 204 4.03 7.21 -15.29
CA LEU A 204 4.13 6.13 -14.30
C LEU A 204 2.77 5.55 -13.94
N ALA A 205 1.78 6.40 -13.69
CA ALA A 205 0.43 5.95 -13.37
C ALA A 205 -0.19 5.18 -14.56
N ALA A 206 -0.06 5.71 -15.78
CA ALA A 206 -0.53 5.03 -16.98
C ALA A 206 0.16 3.67 -17.17
N LEU A 207 1.48 3.59 -16.99
CA LEU A 207 2.24 2.35 -17.10
C LEU A 207 1.77 1.32 -16.06
N ALA A 208 1.59 1.73 -14.80
CA ALA A 208 1.14 0.84 -13.73
C ALA A 208 -0.27 0.29 -14.02
N VAL A 209 -1.20 1.15 -14.43
CA VAL A 209 -2.59 0.73 -14.75
C VAL A 209 -2.64 -0.14 -16.01
N LEU A 210 -1.91 0.22 -17.06
CA LEU A 210 -1.85 -0.58 -18.29
C LEU A 210 -1.29 -1.98 -18.01
N THR A 211 -0.20 -2.07 -17.24
CA THR A 211 0.40 -3.35 -16.85
C THR A 211 -0.61 -4.22 -16.09
N ALA A 212 -1.32 -3.63 -15.14
CA ALA A 212 -2.38 -4.32 -14.39
C ALA A 212 -3.50 -4.83 -15.30
N GLN A 213 -3.94 -4.03 -16.27
CA GLN A 213 -5.00 -4.41 -17.20
C GLN A 213 -4.55 -5.49 -18.20
N LEU A 214 -3.33 -5.39 -18.74
CA LEU A 214 -2.79 -6.38 -19.67
C LEU A 214 -2.64 -7.75 -19.02
N LEU A 215 -2.18 -7.80 -17.78
CA LEU A 215 -2.09 -9.05 -17.01
C LEU A 215 -3.48 -9.65 -16.75
N ARG A 216 -4.46 -8.84 -16.38
CA ARG A 216 -5.85 -9.30 -16.25
C ARG A 216 -6.41 -9.90 -17.54
N ARG A 217 -6.16 -9.27 -18.70
CA ARG A 217 -6.67 -9.75 -20.00
C ARG A 217 -6.01 -11.04 -20.47
N ARG A 218 -4.69 -11.22 -20.27
CA ARG A 218 -3.99 -12.45 -20.63
C ARG A 218 -4.51 -13.67 -19.85
N GLU A 219 -5.05 -13.43 -18.67
CA GLU A 219 -5.54 -14.45 -17.77
C GLU A 219 -7.03 -14.79 -17.96
N ALA A 220 -7.79 -13.95 -18.68
CA ALA A 220 -9.21 -14.16 -19.01
C ALA A 220 -9.42 -14.95 -20.32
N ARG A 221 -8.33 -15.30 -21.04
CA ARG A 221 -8.45 -16.18 -22.22
C ARG A 221 -8.37 -17.63 -21.74
N PRO A 222 -9.41 -18.47 -22.08
CA PRO A 222 -9.46 -19.90 -21.75
C PRO A 222 -8.32 -20.68 -22.38
#